data_d8ab24b7e1f5075cc5e1001da5290f8d
#
_entry.id   d8ab24b7e1f5075cc5e1001da5290f8d
#
_cell.length_a   1.000
_cell.length_b   1.000
_cell.length_c   1.000
_cell.angle_alpha   90.00
_cell.angle_beta   90.00
_cell.angle_gamma   90.00
#
_symmetry.space_group_name_H-M   'P 1'
#
loop_
_entity.id
_entity.type
_entity.pdbx_description
1 polymer ?
#
loop_
_entity_poly.entity_id
_entity_poly.type
_entity_poly.pdbx_seq_one_letter_code
_entity_poly.pdbx_strand_id
1 'polypeptide(L)'
;MKIFRNQTIIGGKEAMKKGAVISECEKYRYKLWRIWDETKPLILWVMLNPSTADATEDDPTIKKLIRLTKLWGYGGFYVGNVFPYRATNPKELKKVGFEIAAKEENWQHLREMNSHCQLRILAHGNPPIKTTNIKTMFDDWHCLKITNSGNPYHPLYLKEDIKPFSYTL
;
A
#
# COMPACT_ATOMS: atom_id res chain seq x y z
N MET A 1 12.06 -2.78 16.25
CA MET A 1 11.43 -2.28 15.01
C MET A 1 12.49 -1.57 14.17
N LYS A 2 12.86 -2.13 13.02
CA LYS A 2 13.78 -1.46 12.09
C LYS A 2 13.01 -0.39 11.31
N ILE A 3 13.34 0.88 11.57
CA ILE A 3 12.82 2.01 10.81
C ILE A 3 13.89 2.37 9.79
N PHE A 4 13.69 2.06 8.52
CA PHE A 4 14.54 2.53 7.44
C PHE A 4 14.01 3.89 6.97
N ARG A 5 14.64 4.97 7.48
CA ARG A 5 14.31 6.35 7.09
C ARG A 5 15.26 6.84 6.02
N ASN A 6 14.67 7.48 5.01
CA ASN A 6 15.23 8.50 4.13
C ASN A 6 16.61 8.22 3.52
N GLN A 7 16.61 7.72 2.31
CA GLN A 7 17.63 8.14 1.35
C GLN A 7 17.04 9.24 0.46
N THR A 8 17.55 10.47 0.63
CA THR A 8 17.36 11.54 -0.35
C THR A 8 18.31 11.21 -1.51
N ILE A 9 17.82 10.70 -2.61
CA ILE A 9 18.64 10.51 -3.81
C ILE A 9 18.77 11.87 -4.48
N ILE A 10 19.90 12.55 -4.28
CA ILE A 10 20.27 13.78 -4.95
C ILE A 10 20.91 13.38 -6.28
N GLY A 11 20.14 13.44 -7.32
CA GLY A 11 20.59 13.25 -8.70
C GLY A 11 19.58 13.90 -9.64
N GLY A 12 19.72 15.21 -9.88
CA GLY A 12 19.22 15.93 -11.05
C GLY A 12 17.74 15.90 -11.44
N LYS A 13 16.81 15.31 -10.67
CA LYS A 13 15.33 15.38 -10.82
C LYS A 13 14.69 14.97 -9.52
N GLU A 14 13.93 15.88 -8.90
CA GLU A 14 13.09 15.73 -7.72
C GLU A 14 13.54 14.64 -6.71
N ALA A 15 14.14 15.06 -5.61
CA ALA A 15 14.59 14.19 -4.52
C ALA A 15 13.40 13.42 -3.92
N MET A 16 13.23 12.14 -4.25
CA MET A 16 12.17 11.30 -3.70
C MET A 16 12.57 10.79 -2.31
N LYS A 17 11.77 11.09 -1.30
CA LYS A 17 11.88 10.49 0.03
C LYS A 17 11.30 9.07 -0.02
N LYS A 18 12.14 8.08 0.28
CA LYS A 18 11.76 6.67 0.32
C LYS A 18 11.93 6.10 1.73
N GLY A 19 11.11 5.13 2.09
CA GLY A 19 11.30 4.42 3.33
C GLY A 19 10.29 3.30 3.56
N ALA A 20 10.53 2.52 4.60
CA ALA A 20 9.65 1.46 5.07
C ALA A 20 9.80 1.23 6.58
N VAL A 21 8.76 0.70 7.22
CA VAL A 21 8.79 0.17 8.57
C VAL A 21 8.64 -1.34 8.46
N ILE A 22 9.68 -2.07 8.86
CA ILE A 22 9.77 -3.53 8.80
C ILE A 22 10.09 -4.04 10.21
N SER A 23 9.51 -5.18 10.59
CA SER A 23 9.81 -5.86 11.86
C SER A 23 11.27 -6.30 11.92
N GLU A 24 11.80 -6.51 13.13
CA GLU A 24 13.18 -7.00 13.32
C GLU A 24 13.42 -8.39 12.69
N CYS A 25 12.40 -9.25 12.74
CA CYS A 25 12.45 -10.57 12.11
C CYS A 25 12.27 -10.53 10.58
N GLU A 26 12.08 -9.34 9.99
CA GLU A 26 11.89 -9.07 8.56
C GLU A 26 10.67 -9.75 7.91
N LYS A 27 9.84 -10.43 8.69
CA LYS A 27 8.64 -11.12 8.19
C LYS A 27 7.44 -10.20 7.96
N TYR A 28 7.45 -9.00 8.56
CA TYR A 28 6.33 -8.06 8.48
C TYR A 28 6.80 -6.71 7.97
N ARG A 29 6.05 -6.10 7.04
CA ARG A 29 6.20 -4.72 6.61
C ARG A 29 4.89 -3.99 6.90
N TYR A 30 4.94 -3.03 7.84
CA TYR A 30 3.77 -2.27 8.29
C TYR A 30 3.50 -1.05 7.42
N LYS A 31 4.55 -0.41 6.91
CA LYS A 31 4.46 0.84 6.17
C LYS A 31 5.54 0.91 5.09
N LEU A 32 5.20 1.49 3.94
CA LEU A 32 6.14 1.90 2.90
C LEU A 32 5.70 3.28 2.38
N TRP A 33 6.64 4.13 2.01
CA TRP A 33 6.30 5.43 1.41
C TRP A 33 7.25 5.80 0.28
N ARG A 34 6.71 6.63 -0.64
CA ARG A 34 7.41 7.29 -1.74
C ARG A 34 6.81 8.69 -1.88
N ILE A 35 7.59 9.73 -1.54
CA ILE A 35 7.12 11.12 -1.52
C ILE A 35 8.12 11.96 -2.31
N TRP A 36 7.66 12.65 -3.34
CA TRP A 36 8.48 13.51 -4.22
C TRP A 36 8.09 14.98 -4.12
N ASP A 37 6.92 15.32 -3.60
CA ASP A 37 6.45 16.69 -3.44
C ASP A 37 5.58 16.81 -2.18
N GLU A 38 6.15 17.31 -1.09
CA GLU A 38 5.46 17.47 0.20
C GLU A 38 4.44 18.61 0.21
N THR A 39 4.43 19.45 -0.83
CA THR A 39 3.45 20.55 -0.95
C THR A 39 2.12 20.06 -1.50
N LYS A 40 2.07 18.87 -2.08
CA LYS A 40 0.88 18.25 -2.66
C LYS A 40 0.29 17.18 -1.75
N PRO A 41 -1.02 16.90 -1.89
CA PRO A 41 -1.66 15.85 -1.11
C PRO A 41 -1.08 14.47 -1.41
N LEU A 42 -1.22 13.56 -0.44
CA LEU A 42 -0.74 12.18 -0.51
C LEU A 42 -1.89 11.19 -0.63
N ILE A 43 -1.59 10.01 -1.15
CA ILE A 43 -2.52 8.88 -1.26
C ILE A 43 -2.15 7.78 -0.27
N LEU A 44 -3.14 7.19 0.40
CA LEU A 44 -3.01 5.92 1.08
C LEU A 44 -3.47 4.78 0.16
N TRP A 45 -2.54 3.92 -0.22
CA TRP A 45 -2.84 2.65 -0.88
C TRP A 45 -2.91 1.54 0.16
N VAL A 46 -4.01 0.78 0.18
CA VAL A 46 -4.12 -0.42 1.02
C VAL A 46 -4.29 -1.64 0.14
N MET A 47 -3.29 -2.50 0.21
CA MET A 47 -3.17 -3.71 -0.60
C MET A 47 -3.33 -4.97 0.26
N LEU A 48 -3.19 -6.17 -0.30
CA LEU A 48 -3.39 -7.41 0.44
C LEU A 48 -2.25 -7.66 1.44
N ASN A 49 -1.05 -7.85 0.91
CA ASN A 49 0.16 -8.12 1.68
C ASN A 49 1.41 -7.60 0.97
N PRO A 50 2.49 -7.32 1.71
CA PRO A 50 3.75 -6.89 1.13
C PRO A 50 4.44 -8.01 0.35
N SER A 51 5.10 -7.63 -0.76
CA SER A 51 6.01 -8.49 -1.50
C SER A 51 7.47 -8.12 -1.19
N THR A 52 8.29 -7.94 -2.21
CA THR A 52 9.74 -7.74 -2.10
C THR A 52 10.18 -6.30 -1.91
N ALA A 53 9.35 -5.31 -2.25
CA ALA A 53 9.70 -3.90 -2.08
C ALA A 53 10.03 -3.57 -0.62
N ASP A 54 11.04 -2.74 -0.42
CA ASP A 54 11.50 -2.27 0.89
C ASP A 54 11.74 -0.75 0.92
N ALA A 55 12.60 -0.27 1.82
CA ALA A 55 12.89 1.16 1.95
C ALA A 55 13.51 1.76 0.70
N THR A 56 14.29 1.00 -0.06
CA THR A 56 15.09 1.46 -1.21
C THR A 56 14.64 0.88 -2.54
N GLU A 57 14.29 -0.41 -2.56
CA GLU A 57 13.96 -1.14 -3.78
C GLU A 57 12.47 -1.11 -4.10
N ASP A 58 12.16 -0.82 -5.36
CA ASP A 58 10.79 -0.76 -5.89
C ASP A 58 10.49 -2.01 -6.73
N ASP A 59 9.54 -2.80 -6.28
CA ASP A 59 8.97 -3.89 -7.09
C ASP A 59 8.05 -3.35 -8.22
N PRO A 60 7.60 -4.20 -9.15
CA PRO A 60 6.73 -3.76 -10.24
C PRO A 60 5.46 -3.06 -9.79
N THR A 61 4.89 -3.47 -8.64
CA THR A 61 3.70 -2.85 -8.07
C THR A 61 3.99 -1.42 -7.62
N ILE A 62 5.04 -1.20 -6.84
CA ILE A 62 5.42 0.14 -6.37
C ILE A 62 5.74 1.06 -7.54
N LYS A 63 6.45 0.57 -8.58
CA LYS A 63 6.69 1.33 -9.82
C LYS A 63 5.37 1.75 -10.49
N LYS A 64 4.37 0.88 -10.51
CA LYS A 64 3.04 1.19 -11.03
C LYS A 64 2.35 2.27 -10.20
N LEU A 65 2.38 2.15 -8.85
CA LEU A 65 1.79 3.16 -7.96
C LEU A 65 2.44 4.53 -8.13
N ILE A 66 3.77 4.60 -8.31
CA ILE A 66 4.48 5.86 -8.57
C ILE A 66 3.93 6.53 -9.83
N ARG A 67 3.79 5.77 -10.94
CA ARG A 67 3.27 6.31 -12.19
C ARG A 67 1.84 6.82 -12.06
N LEU A 68 0.94 6.03 -11.50
CA LEU A 68 -0.46 6.41 -11.30
C LEU A 68 -0.60 7.65 -10.40
N THR A 69 0.09 7.66 -9.27
CA THR A 69 0.04 8.77 -8.31
C THR A 69 0.55 10.07 -8.93
N LYS A 70 1.62 10.02 -9.74
CA LYS A 70 2.14 11.18 -10.48
C LYS A 70 1.16 11.68 -11.54
N LEU A 71 0.55 10.76 -12.32
CA LEU A 71 -0.44 11.09 -13.34
C LEU A 71 -1.68 11.79 -12.77
N TRP A 72 -2.06 11.47 -11.53
CA TRP A 72 -3.19 12.11 -10.85
C TRP A 72 -2.81 13.40 -10.13
N GLY A 73 -1.55 13.84 -10.18
CA GLY A 73 -1.08 15.11 -9.62
C GLY A 73 -0.81 15.12 -8.12
N TYR A 74 -0.71 13.95 -7.48
CA TYR A 74 -0.39 13.82 -6.06
C TYR A 74 1.13 13.89 -5.82
N GLY A 75 1.53 14.31 -4.61
CA GLY A 75 2.92 14.50 -4.21
C GLY A 75 3.63 13.23 -3.72
N GLY A 76 2.89 12.15 -3.58
CA GLY A 76 3.43 10.88 -3.07
C GLY A 76 2.35 10.00 -2.49
N PHE A 77 2.80 8.91 -1.84
CA PHE A 77 1.89 7.96 -1.23
C PHE A 77 2.52 7.20 -0.06
N TYR A 78 1.64 6.67 0.77
CA TYR A 78 1.91 5.57 1.68
C TYR A 78 1.28 4.28 1.15
N VAL A 79 1.94 3.15 1.43
CA VAL A 79 1.37 1.81 1.21
C VAL A 79 1.28 1.09 2.54
N GLY A 80 0.06 0.73 2.90
CA GLY A 80 -0.26 -0.24 3.94
C GLY A 80 -0.82 -1.52 3.34
N ASN A 81 -1.00 -2.52 4.17
CA ASN A 81 -1.53 -3.81 3.74
C ASN A 81 -2.58 -4.30 4.73
N VAL A 82 -3.55 -5.07 4.26
CA VAL A 82 -4.51 -5.77 5.13
C VAL A 82 -3.77 -6.72 6.06
N PHE A 83 -2.81 -7.47 5.50
CA PHE A 83 -1.89 -8.34 6.23
C PHE A 83 -0.47 -7.82 6.08
N PRO A 84 0.24 -7.49 7.16
CA PRO A 84 1.62 -7.01 7.07
C PRO A 84 2.64 -8.12 6.75
N TYR A 85 2.24 -9.39 6.77
CA TYR A 85 3.11 -10.53 6.48
C TYR A 85 3.64 -10.48 5.04
N ARG A 86 4.96 -10.53 4.88
CA ARG A 86 5.65 -10.45 3.59
C ARG A 86 5.62 -11.79 2.88
N ALA A 87 4.99 -11.84 1.71
CA ALA A 87 4.97 -13.00 0.84
C ALA A 87 4.83 -12.55 -0.62
N THR A 88 5.61 -13.15 -1.52
CA THR A 88 5.51 -12.90 -2.96
C THR A 88 4.26 -13.57 -3.54
N ASN A 89 3.94 -14.76 -3.04
CA ASN A 89 2.71 -15.47 -3.41
C ASN A 89 1.65 -15.30 -2.31
N PRO A 90 0.53 -14.62 -2.58
CA PRO A 90 -0.55 -14.44 -1.59
C PRO A 90 -1.12 -15.73 -1.01
N LYS A 91 -1.00 -16.86 -1.71
CA LYS A 91 -1.44 -18.18 -1.19
C LYS A 91 -0.68 -18.61 0.07
N GLU A 92 0.50 -18.03 0.33
CA GLU A 92 1.27 -18.28 1.55
C GLU A 92 0.52 -17.79 2.80
N LEU A 93 -0.28 -16.71 2.69
CA LEU A 93 -1.14 -16.23 3.78
C LEU A 93 -2.08 -17.33 4.31
N LYS A 94 -2.59 -18.16 3.41
CA LYS A 94 -3.43 -19.30 3.79
C LYS A 94 -2.63 -20.41 4.48
N LYS A 95 -1.38 -20.62 4.08
CA LYS A 95 -0.50 -21.64 4.69
C LYS A 95 -0.05 -21.26 6.09
N VAL A 96 0.33 -19.99 6.29
CA VAL A 96 0.78 -19.50 7.62
C VAL A 96 -0.38 -19.26 8.59
N GLY A 97 -1.61 -19.15 8.06
CA GLY A 97 -2.81 -18.88 8.85
C GLY A 97 -3.02 -17.40 9.19
N PHE A 98 -4.26 -17.08 9.53
CA PHE A 98 -4.69 -15.70 9.78
C PHE A 98 -3.91 -15.05 10.94
N GLU A 99 -3.74 -15.76 12.05
CA GLU A 99 -3.10 -15.22 13.24
C GLU A 99 -1.64 -14.81 13.02
N ILE A 100 -0.92 -15.56 12.17
CA ILE A 100 0.46 -15.23 11.80
C ILE A 100 0.50 -14.11 10.76
N ALA A 101 -0.40 -14.15 9.78
CA ALA A 101 -0.44 -13.15 8.71
C ALA A 101 -0.90 -11.77 9.21
N ALA A 102 -1.82 -11.73 10.18
CA ALA A 102 -2.35 -10.52 10.80
C ALA A 102 -1.53 -10.09 12.02
N LYS A 103 -1.49 -8.79 12.27
CA LYS A 103 -0.85 -8.18 13.45
C LYS A 103 -1.65 -6.96 13.89
N GLU A 104 -1.99 -6.88 15.17
CA GLU A 104 -2.72 -5.74 15.75
C GLU A 104 -1.97 -4.41 15.54
N GLU A 105 -0.67 -4.42 15.68
CA GLU A 105 0.23 -3.28 15.42
C GLU A 105 0.02 -2.69 14.01
N ASN A 106 -0.39 -3.49 13.03
CA ASN A 106 -0.65 -3.05 11.67
C ASN A 106 -1.74 -1.97 11.59
N TRP A 107 -2.78 -2.07 12.42
CA TRP A 107 -3.88 -1.12 12.43
C TRP A 107 -3.46 0.27 12.91
N GLN A 108 -2.52 0.33 13.85
CA GLN A 108 -1.95 1.60 14.32
C GLN A 108 -1.19 2.29 13.19
N HIS A 109 -0.36 1.56 12.45
CA HIS A 109 0.36 2.07 11.28
C HIS A 109 -0.58 2.53 10.15
N LEU A 110 -1.68 1.80 9.91
CA LEU A 110 -2.68 2.20 8.92
C LEU A 110 -3.37 3.51 9.31
N ARG A 111 -3.75 3.68 10.59
CA ARG A 111 -4.34 4.95 11.08
C ARG A 111 -3.36 6.10 10.98
N GLU A 112 -2.10 5.90 11.35
CA GLU A 112 -1.04 6.91 11.20
C GLU A 112 -0.88 7.35 9.75
N MET A 113 -0.72 6.40 8.82
CA MET A 113 -0.61 6.73 7.39
C MET A 113 -1.84 7.48 6.88
N ASN A 114 -3.03 7.05 7.31
CA ASN A 114 -4.28 7.69 6.91
C ASN A 114 -4.36 9.17 7.33
N SER A 115 -3.83 9.53 8.51
CA SER A 115 -3.85 10.92 8.99
C SER A 115 -3.03 11.89 8.11
N HIS A 116 -2.14 11.37 7.27
CA HIS A 116 -1.33 12.14 6.33
C HIS A 116 -1.87 12.15 4.89
N CYS A 117 -2.95 11.42 4.61
CA CYS A 117 -3.44 11.19 3.25
C CYS A 117 -4.82 11.82 3.01
N GLN A 118 -4.99 12.36 1.80
CA GLN A 118 -6.27 12.92 1.37
C GLN A 118 -7.17 11.88 0.68
N LEU A 119 -6.57 10.95 -0.05
CA LEU A 119 -7.29 9.91 -0.80
C LEU A 119 -6.89 8.52 -0.29
N ARG A 120 -7.88 7.62 -0.15
CA ARG A 120 -7.71 6.22 0.28
C ARG A 120 -8.11 5.30 -0.84
N ILE A 121 -7.19 4.45 -1.29
CA ILE A 121 -7.44 3.50 -2.37
C ILE A 121 -7.25 2.08 -1.83
N LEU A 122 -8.35 1.32 -1.86
CA LEU A 122 -8.34 -0.10 -1.56
C LEU A 122 -8.02 -0.88 -2.84
N ALA A 123 -7.01 -1.76 -2.79
CA ALA A 123 -6.47 -2.41 -3.97
C ALA A 123 -5.92 -3.82 -3.67
N HIS A 124 -6.65 -4.58 -2.85
CA HIS A 124 -6.16 -5.89 -2.35
C HIS A 124 -6.42 -7.07 -3.30
N GLY A 125 -7.18 -6.88 -4.37
CA GLY A 125 -7.54 -7.96 -5.28
C GLY A 125 -8.47 -8.99 -4.65
N ASN A 126 -8.46 -10.21 -5.16
CA ASN A 126 -9.20 -11.34 -4.59
C ASN A 126 -8.34 -12.05 -3.53
N PRO A 127 -8.63 -11.87 -2.23
CA PRO A 127 -7.81 -12.44 -1.17
C PRO A 127 -8.04 -13.96 -1.03
N PRO A 128 -7.00 -14.75 -0.72
CA PRO A 128 -7.12 -16.19 -0.48
C PRO A 128 -7.70 -16.53 0.90
N ILE A 129 -7.75 -15.55 1.80
CA ILE A 129 -8.35 -15.62 3.14
C ILE A 129 -9.25 -14.41 3.37
N LYS A 130 -10.23 -14.51 4.26
CA LYS A 130 -11.13 -13.39 4.54
C LYS A 130 -10.33 -12.18 5.01
N THR A 131 -10.58 -11.04 4.39
CA THR A 131 -10.08 -9.75 4.86
C THR A 131 -11.04 -9.26 5.94
N THR A 132 -10.56 -9.19 7.17
CA THR A 132 -11.37 -8.67 8.27
C THR A 132 -11.37 -7.15 8.24
N ASN A 133 -12.55 -6.56 8.37
CA ASN A 133 -12.82 -5.18 8.81
C ASN A 133 -12.00 -4.02 8.19
N ILE A 134 -11.17 -4.25 7.17
CA ILE A 134 -10.45 -3.15 6.53
C ILE A 134 -11.42 -2.11 5.95
N LYS A 135 -12.56 -2.57 5.48
CA LYS A 135 -13.57 -1.75 4.85
C LYS A 135 -14.27 -0.81 5.84
N THR A 136 -14.44 -1.25 7.09
CA THR A 136 -15.04 -0.47 8.17
C THR A 136 -14.04 0.39 8.94
N MET A 137 -12.75 0.30 8.59
CA MET A 137 -11.70 1.02 9.28
C MET A 137 -11.71 2.52 8.98
N PHE A 138 -12.02 2.87 7.74
CA PHE A 138 -12.11 4.24 7.26
C PHE A 138 -13.35 4.40 6.39
N ASP A 139 -13.88 5.61 6.36
CA ASP A 139 -14.90 6.04 5.42
C ASP A 139 -14.24 6.45 4.08
N ASP A 140 -15.04 6.68 3.04
CA ASP A 140 -14.62 7.23 1.75
C ASP A 140 -13.54 6.44 1.02
N TRP A 141 -13.68 5.12 1.00
CA TRP A 141 -12.83 4.28 0.18
C TRP A 141 -13.03 4.52 -1.31
N HIS A 142 -11.92 4.48 -2.05
CA HIS A 142 -11.89 4.45 -3.50
C HIS A 142 -11.26 3.14 -3.98
N CYS A 143 -11.54 2.78 -5.22
CA CYS A 143 -10.84 1.70 -5.93
C CYS A 143 -10.64 2.07 -7.40
N LEU A 144 -9.87 1.27 -8.13
CA LEU A 144 -9.61 1.51 -9.55
C LEU A 144 -10.56 0.72 -10.45
N LYS A 145 -10.95 -0.46 -10.00
CA LYS A 145 -11.84 -1.38 -10.69
C LYS A 145 -12.36 -2.40 -9.69
N ILE A 146 -13.51 -2.99 -9.94
CA ILE A 146 -14.08 -4.05 -9.10
C ILE A 146 -13.97 -5.38 -9.86
N THR A 147 -13.54 -6.43 -9.17
CA THR A 147 -13.48 -7.81 -9.70
C THR A 147 -14.89 -8.40 -9.81
N ASN A 148 -15.05 -9.50 -10.54
CA ASN A 148 -16.32 -10.22 -10.60
C ASN A 148 -16.81 -10.72 -9.23
N SER A 149 -15.89 -10.85 -8.25
CA SER A 149 -16.20 -11.22 -6.87
C SER A 149 -16.48 -10.01 -5.96
N GLY A 150 -16.62 -8.80 -6.52
CA GLY A 150 -16.89 -7.58 -5.76
C GLY A 150 -15.70 -6.98 -5.02
N ASN A 151 -14.47 -7.45 -5.25
CA ASN A 151 -13.28 -6.96 -4.58
C ASN A 151 -12.57 -5.84 -5.36
N PRO A 152 -11.89 -4.90 -4.68
CA PRO A 152 -11.06 -3.89 -5.34
C PRO A 152 -9.90 -4.51 -6.12
N TYR A 153 -9.77 -4.18 -7.38
CA TYR A 153 -8.78 -4.77 -8.27
C TYR A 153 -7.34 -4.39 -7.89
N HIS A 154 -6.39 -5.33 -8.06
CA HIS A 154 -4.97 -5.05 -7.90
C HIS A 154 -4.46 -4.18 -9.07
N PRO A 155 -3.68 -3.09 -8.82
CA PRO A 155 -3.38 -2.09 -9.84
C PRO A 155 -2.37 -2.54 -10.91
N LEU A 156 -1.56 -3.57 -10.65
CA LEU A 156 -0.39 -3.93 -11.46
C LEU A 156 -0.71 -4.09 -12.95
N TYR A 157 -1.83 -4.72 -13.27
CA TYR A 157 -2.22 -5.06 -14.66
C TYR A 157 -3.25 -4.09 -15.25
N LEU A 158 -3.59 -3.01 -14.55
CA LEU A 158 -4.52 -2.01 -15.04
C LEU A 158 -3.81 -1.01 -15.96
N LYS A 159 -4.55 -0.45 -16.94
CA LYS A 159 -4.07 0.63 -17.80
C LYS A 159 -3.76 1.88 -16.97
N GLU A 160 -2.94 2.80 -17.51
CA GLU A 160 -2.55 4.01 -16.78
C GLU A 160 -3.54 5.17 -16.93
N ASP A 161 -4.46 5.10 -17.89
CA ASP A 161 -5.56 6.06 -18.07
C ASP A 161 -6.70 5.90 -17.06
N ILE A 162 -6.61 4.89 -16.17
CA ILE A 162 -7.60 4.63 -15.13
C ILE A 162 -7.60 5.72 -14.05
N LYS A 163 -8.78 6.02 -13.50
CA LYS A 163 -8.94 6.95 -12.37
C LYS A 163 -9.64 6.25 -11.21
N PRO A 164 -9.33 6.63 -9.95
CA PRO A 164 -10.03 6.12 -8.80
C PRO A 164 -11.48 6.63 -8.77
N PHE A 165 -12.38 5.80 -8.27
CA PHE A 165 -13.79 6.15 -8.01
C PHE A 165 -14.24 5.63 -6.65
N SER A 166 -15.29 6.23 -6.08
CA SER A 166 -15.83 5.85 -4.76
C SER A 166 -16.21 4.38 -4.73
N TYR A 167 -15.71 3.67 -3.73
CA TYR A 167 -15.99 2.26 -3.48
C TYR A 167 -16.93 2.13 -2.30
N THR A 168 -18.21 1.97 -2.59
CA THR A 168 -19.26 1.68 -1.59
C THR A 168 -19.37 0.18 -1.41
N LEU A 169 -19.56 -0.23 -0.17
CA LEU A 169 -19.66 -1.63 0.28
C LEU A 169 -21.08 -2.14 0.23
#